data_b16bd6ab6c547d7c7bc1f6aac424f86b
#
_entry.id   b16bd6ab6c547d7c7bc1f6aac424f86b
#
_cell.length_a   1.000
_cell.length_b   1.000
_cell.length_c   1.000
_cell.angle_alpha   90.00
_cell.angle_beta   90.00
_cell.angle_gamma   90.00
#
_symmetry.space_group_name_H-M   'P 1'
#
loop_
_entity.id
_entity.type
_entity.pdbx_description
1 polymer ?
#
loop_
_entity_poly.entity_id
_entity_poly.type
_entity_poly.pdbx_seq_one_letter_code
_entity_poly.pdbx_strand_id
1 'polypeptide(L)'
;MNSLTVVHQQIVTCERCERLRDYCQQIGREKRRAFRDEVYWARPVPGFGDPHARMLILGLAPAAHGANRTGRVFTGDGVGASGDFLMAALKRAGFANIATSQRIDDGLQLTDAYIA
;
A
#
# COMPACT_ATOMS: atom_id res chain seq x y z
N MET A 1 22.06 -6.47 2.99
CA MET A 1 20.60 -6.22 2.99
C MET A 1 19.99 -6.93 4.18
N ASN A 2 19.07 -6.30 4.89
CA ASN A 2 18.34 -7.00 5.94
C ASN A 2 17.27 -7.92 5.32
N SER A 3 16.71 -8.81 6.12
CA SER A 3 15.72 -9.78 5.66
C SER A 3 14.44 -9.13 5.12
N LEU A 4 14.05 -7.99 5.67
CA LEU A 4 12.85 -7.26 5.23
C LEU A 4 13.04 -6.68 3.81
N THR A 5 14.23 -6.18 3.49
CA THR A 5 14.56 -5.74 2.14
C THR A 5 14.50 -6.89 1.14
N VAL A 6 14.96 -8.07 1.51
CA VAL A 6 14.91 -9.28 0.67
C VAL A 6 13.44 -9.66 0.43
N VAL A 7 12.61 -9.68 1.47
CA VAL A 7 11.17 -9.97 1.35
C VAL A 7 10.49 -8.95 0.44
N HIS A 8 10.80 -7.67 0.60
CA HIS A 8 10.27 -6.60 -0.25
C HIS A 8 10.54 -6.90 -1.75
N GLN A 9 11.79 -7.23 -2.09
CA GLN A 9 12.17 -7.55 -3.46
C GLN A 9 11.44 -8.79 -3.98
N GLN A 10 11.30 -9.81 -3.15
CA GLN A 10 10.58 -11.02 -3.52
C GLN A 10 9.09 -10.76 -3.78
N ILE A 11 8.49 -9.85 -3.02
CA ILE A 11 7.08 -9.48 -3.20
C ILE A 11 6.89 -8.72 -4.52
N VAL A 12 7.64 -7.65 -4.75
CA VAL A 12 7.41 -6.78 -5.92
C VAL A 12 7.70 -7.46 -7.26
N THR A 13 8.49 -8.53 -7.26
CA THR A 13 8.82 -9.29 -8.46
C THR A 13 8.04 -10.60 -8.58
N CYS A 14 7.13 -10.90 -7.67
CA CYS A 14 6.40 -12.17 -7.63
C CYS A 14 5.38 -12.26 -8.77
N GLU A 15 5.40 -13.38 -9.50
CA GLU A 15 4.46 -13.63 -10.61
C GLU A 15 3.74 -14.98 -10.45
N ARG A 16 3.67 -15.51 -9.23
CA ARG A 16 3.11 -16.86 -8.98
C ARG A 16 1.61 -16.96 -9.23
N CYS A 17 0.86 -15.87 -8.98
CA CYS A 17 -0.60 -15.84 -9.12
C CYS A 17 -0.96 -15.20 -10.45
N GLU A 18 -0.94 -15.97 -11.52
CA GLU A 18 -1.15 -15.49 -12.88
C GLU A 18 -2.47 -14.71 -13.02
N ARG A 19 -3.58 -15.28 -12.53
CA ARG A 19 -4.89 -14.61 -12.58
C ARG A 19 -4.88 -13.27 -11.87
N LEU A 20 -4.27 -13.20 -10.69
CA LEU A 20 -4.18 -11.95 -9.91
C LEU A 20 -3.28 -10.93 -10.61
N ARG A 21 -2.15 -11.39 -11.15
CA ARG A 21 -1.24 -10.52 -11.89
C ARG A 21 -1.91 -9.92 -13.12
N ASP A 22 -2.60 -10.76 -13.88
CA ASP A 22 -3.34 -10.32 -15.07
C ASP A 22 -4.43 -9.31 -14.71
N TYR A 23 -5.17 -9.54 -13.64
CA TYR A 23 -6.21 -8.61 -13.16
C TYR A 23 -5.61 -7.26 -12.78
N CYS A 24 -4.56 -7.25 -11.97
CA CYS A 24 -3.92 -6.01 -11.54
C CYS A 24 -3.35 -5.20 -12.70
N GLN A 25 -2.77 -5.88 -13.68
CA GLN A 25 -2.24 -5.25 -14.90
C GLN A 25 -3.37 -4.71 -15.78
N GLN A 26 -4.47 -5.45 -15.90
CA GLN A 26 -5.65 -5.00 -16.64
C GLN A 26 -6.22 -3.72 -16.04
N ILE A 27 -6.39 -3.68 -14.73
CA ILE A 27 -6.85 -2.48 -14.00
C ILE A 27 -5.87 -1.31 -14.25
N GLY A 28 -4.58 -1.59 -14.27
CA GLY A 28 -3.54 -0.59 -14.54
C GLY A 28 -3.59 -0.02 -15.96
N ARG A 29 -4.07 -0.79 -16.93
CA ARG A 29 -4.28 -0.32 -18.32
C ARG A 29 -5.60 0.42 -18.48
N GLU A 30 -6.68 -0.13 -17.96
CA GLU A 30 -8.04 0.42 -18.10
C GLU A 30 -8.22 1.67 -17.25
N LYS A 31 -7.74 1.63 -16.02
CA LYS A 31 -7.77 2.72 -15.04
C LYS A 31 -9.20 3.16 -14.70
N ARG A 32 -9.33 3.93 -13.64
CA ARG A 32 -10.56 4.67 -13.34
C ARG A 32 -10.46 6.04 -14.02
N ARG A 33 -11.57 6.56 -14.51
CA ARG A 33 -11.60 7.84 -15.23
C ARG A 33 -10.92 8.98 -14.44
N ALA A 34 -11.12 9.02 -13.13
CA ALA A 34 -10.52 10.04 -12.27
C ALA A 34 -8.99 9.96 -12.22
N PHE A 35 -8.40 8.79 -12.55
CA PHE A 35 -6.96 8.53 -12.48
C PHE A 35 -6.35 8.22 -13.85
N ARG A 36 -7.03 8.59 -14.94
CA ARG A 36 -6.61 8.22 -16.30
C ARG A 36 -5.22 8.75 -16.70
N ASP A 37 -4.78 9.85 -16.08
CA ASP A 37 -3.48 10.47 -16.38
C ASP A 37 -2.38 9.95 -15.45
N GLU A 38 -2.68 9.04 -14.53
CA GLU A 38 -1.70 8.45 -13.62
C GLU A 38 -1.15 7.14 -14.17
N VAL A 39 0.09 6.84 -13.80
CA VAL A 39 0.70 5.54 -14.08
C VAL A 39 0.47 4.66 -12.87
N TYR A 40 -0.29 3.58 -13.06
CA TYR A 40 -0.57 2.62 -11.99
C TYR A 40 0.66 1.77 -11.69
N TRP A 41 0.90 1.48 -10.42
CA TRP A 41 1.93 0.55 -9.97
C TRP A 41 1.74 -0.83 -10.60
N ALA A 42 0.54 -1.40 -10.51
CA ALA A 42 0.09 -2.63 -11.16
C ALA A 42 0.99 -3.85 -10.94
N ARG A 43 1.69 -3.91 -9.81
CA ARG A 43 2.55 -5.01 -9.36
C ARG A 43 2.15 -5.45 -7.97
N PRO A 44 2.71 -6.55 -7.45
CA PRO A 44 2.53 -6.87 -6.03
C PRO A 44 2.97 -5.71 -5.15
N VAL A 45 2.15 -5.38 -4.17
CA VAL A 45 2.37 -4.22 -3.31
C VAL A 45 3.19 -4.65 -2.10
N PRO A 46 4.35 -4.05 -1.86
CA PRO A 46 5.18 -4.42 -0.71
C PRO A 46 4.59 -3.88 0.58
N GLY A 47 5.07 -4.38 1.70
CA GLY A 47 4.75 -3.83 3.00
C GLY A 47 5.34 -2.43 3.18
N PHE A 48 4.82 -1.71 4.16
CA PHE A 48 5.21 -0.33 4.45
C PHE A 48 5.24 -0.10 5.95
N GLY A 49 6.23 0.63 6.43
CA GLY A 49 6.28 1.06 7.82
C GLY A 49 7.66 0.96 8.43
N ASP A 50 7.70 0.85 9.76
CA ASP A 50 8.92 0.80 10.53
C ASP A 50 9.55 -0.60 10.40
N PRO A 51 10.80 -0.71 9.88
CA PRO A 51 11.44 -2.02 9.75
C PRO A 51 11.77 -2.69 11.08
N HIS A 52 11.72 -1.96 12.18
CA HIS A 52 11.96 -2.47 13.54
C HIS A 52 10.66 -2.59 14.35
N ALA A 53 9.52 -2.56 13.68
CA ALA A 53 8.23 -2.61 14.33
C ALA A 53 8.00 -3.90 15.11
N ARG A 54 7.35 -3.77 16.25
CA ARG A 54 6.86 -4.91 17.04
C ARG A 54 5.43 -5.28 16.64
N MET A 55 4.71 -4.39 15.96
CA MET A 55 3.33 -4.62 15.52
C MET A 55 3.28 -4.78 14.00
N LEU A 56 2.74 -5.92 13.56
CA LEU A 56 2.44 -6.16 12.14
C LEU A 56 0.93 -6.08 11.94
N ILE A 57 0.51 -5.23 11.01
CA ILE A 57 -0.89 -5.15 10.57
C ILE A 57 -0.98 -5.84 9.22
N LEU A 58 -1.67 -6.97 9.18
CA LEU A 58 -1.79 -7.77 7.96
C LEU A 58 -3.15 -7.52 7.32
N GLY A 59 -3.15 -6.94 6.13
CA GLY A 59 -4.37 -6.71 5.37
C GLY A 59 -4.76 -7.90 4.51
N LEU A 60 -5.97 -7.86 3.96
CA LEU A 60 -6.49 -8.95 3.13
C LEU A 60 -5.98 -8.84 1.68
N ALA A 61 -6.13 -7.68 1.06
CA ALA A 61 -5.78 -7.49 -0.35
C ALA A 61 -5.65 -6.01 -0.70
N PRO A 62 -4.76 -5.65 -1.64
CA PRO A 62 -4.66 -4.27 -2.14
C PRO A 62 -5.93 -3.87 -2.90
N ALA A 63 -6.35 -2.62 -2.74
CA ALA A 63 -7.47 -2.08 -3.51
C ALA A 63 -7.04 -1.85 -4.97
N ALA A 64 -7.94 -2.17 -5.91
CA ALA A 64 -7.66 -2.11 -7.34
C ALA A 64 -7.22 -0.72 -7.81
N HIS A 65 -7.84 0.35 -7.28
CA HIS A 65 -7.53 1.74 -7.62
C HIS A 65 -6.89 2.51 -6.46
N GLY A 66 -6.60 1.83 -5.36
CA GLY A 66 -5.86 2.37 -4.21
C GLY A 66 -4.42 1.89 -4.24
N ALA A 67 -4.10 0.83 -3.48
CA ALA A 67 -2.73 0.32 -3.39
C ALA A 67 -2.20 -0.20 -4.73
N ASN A 68 -3.04 -0.82 -5.57
CA ASN A 68 -2.62 -1.25 -6.91
C ASN A 68 -2.25 -0.06 -7.82
N ARG A 69 -2.81 1.10 -7.57
CA ARG A 69 -2.47 2.33 -8.29
C ARG A 69 -1.23 3.01 -7.72
N THR A 70 -1.17 3.16 -6.41
CA THR A 70 -0.13 3.95 -5.74
C THR A 70 1.14 3.18 -5.41
N GLY A 71 1.06 1.87 -5.26
CA GLY A 71 2.20 1.04 -4.87
C GLY A 71 2.45 0.99 -3.36
N ARG A 72 1.57 1.56 -2.54
CA ARG A 72 1.68 1.53 -1.09
C ARG A 72 0.38 1.02 -0.48
N VAL A 73 0.48 0.10 0.48
CA VAL A 73 -0.68 -0.48 1.15
C VAL A 73 -1.55 0.59 1.79
N PHE A 74 -2.86 0.39 1.79
CA PHE A 74 -3.86 1.31 2.38
C PHE A 74 -3.68 2.76 1.95
N THR A 75 -3.29 2.99 0.68
CA THR A 75 -2.98 4.33 0.17
C THR A 75 -3.78 4.63 -1.10
N GLY A 76 -4.46 5.77 -1.11
CA GLY A 76 -5.16 6.25 -2.28
C GLY A 76 -6.55 5.66 -2.49
N ASP A 77 -7.16 5.10 -1.45
CA ASP A 77 -8.50 4.49 -1.52
C ASP A 77 -9.62 5.55 -1.62
N GLY A 78 -9.29 6.82 -1.38
CA GLY A 78 -10.22 7.91 -1.33
C GLY A 78 -10.30 8.54 0.06
N VAL A 79 -10.72 9.79 0.13
CA VAL A 79 -10.86 10.52 1.39
C VAL A 79 -11.89 9.82 2.28
N GLY A 80 -11.51 9.52 3.52
CA GLY A 80 -12.38 8.85 4.48
C GLY A 80 -12.55 7.34 4.26
N ALA A 81 -11.84 6.75 3.30
CA ALA A 81 -11.87 5.31 3.05
C ALA A 81 -10.98 4.54 4.05
N SER A 82 -10.76 3.25 3.80
CA SER A 82 -10.09 2.36 4.75
C SER A 82 -8.69 2.82 5.14
N GLY A 83 -7.93 3.37 4.20
CA GLY A 83 -6.59 3.90 4.47
C GLY A 83 -6.62 5.06 5.46
N ASP A 84 -7.51 6.02 5.25
CA ASP A 84 -7.66 7.16 6.15
C ASP A 84 -8.19 6.71 7.53
N PHE A 85 -9.13 5.79 7.56
CA PHE A 85 -9.64 5.24 8.81
C PHE A 85 -8.52 4.60 9.63
N LEU A 86 -7.70 3.76 8.98
CA LEU A 86 -6.58 3.08 9.64
C LEU A 86 -5.54 4.10 10.14
N MET A 87 -5.16 5.06 9.28
CA MET A 87 -4.12 6.05 9.67
C MET A 87 -4.59 6.97 10.77
N ALA A 88 -5.88 7.34 10.80
CA ALA A 88 -6.43 8.13 11.90
C ALA A 88 -6.33 7.38 13.23
N ALA A 89 -6.63 6.08 13.23
CA ALA A 89 -6.51 5.23 14.40
C ALA A 89 -5.05 5.09 14.85
N LEU A 90 -4.14 4.85 13.89
CA LEU A 90 -2.71 4.71 14.18
C LEU A 90 -2.11 6.02 14.70
N LYS A 91 -2.50 7.16 14.14
CA LYS A 91 -2.05 8.46 14.65
C LYS A 91 -2.52 8.69 16.08
N ARG A 92 -3.79 8.40 16.36
CA ARG A 92 -4.34 8.54 17.70
C ARG A 92 -3.59 7.70 18.73
N ALA A 93 -3.16 6.50 18.31
CA ALA A 93 -2.43 5.57 19.17
C ALA A 93 -0.92 5.83 19.22
N GLY A 94 -0.40 6.78 18.44
CA GLY A 94 1.02 7.13 18.46
C GLY A 94 1.89 6.37 17.45
N PHE A 95 1.29 5.66 16.50
CA PHE A 95 2.03 4.85 15.52
C PHE A 95 2.15 5.52 14.15
N ALA A 96 1.45 6.61 13.89
CA ALA A 96 1.53 7.35 12.64
C ALA A 96 1.67 8.84 12.90
N ASN A 97 2.37 9.54 12.01
CA ASN A 97 2.60 10.98 12.13
C ASN A 97 1.46 11.82 11.54
N ILE A 98 0.71 11.27 10.58
CA ILE A 98 -0.46 11.94 9.98
C ILE A 98 -1.65 10.99 9.93
N ALA A 99 -2.86 11.54 9.77
CA ALA A 99 -4.12 10.79 9.90
C ALA A 99 -4.70 10.38 8.54
N THR A 100 -3.91 10.44 7.48
CA THR A 100 -4.37 10.16 6.12
C THR A 100 -3.32 9.39 5.33
N SER A 101 -3.75 8.68 4.27
CA SER A 101 -2.87 7.94 3.37
C SER A 101 -3.44 8.01 1.95
N GLN A 102 -3.22 9.13 1.27
CA GLN A 102 -3.77 9.37 -0.06
C GLN A 102 -2.73 9.25 -1.17
N ARG A 103 -1.47 9.54 -0.89
CA ARG A 103 -0.40 9.58 -1.88
C ARG A 103 0.88 9.00 -1.32
N ILE A 104 1.68 8.37 -2.18
CA ILE A 104 2.97 7.80 -1.77
C ILE A 104 3.95 8.86 -1.26
N ASP A 105 3.77 10.12 -1.67
CA ASP A 105 4.63 11.25 -1.30
C ASP A 105 4.00 12.18 -0.26
N ASP A 106 3.04 11.69 0.52
CA ASP A 106 2.31 12.51 1.50
C ASP A 106 3.05 12.72 2.83
N GLY A 107 4.24 12.16 2.98
CA GLY A 107 5.03 12.29 4.20
C GLY A 107 4.62 11.36 5.34
N LEU A 108 3.72 10.41 5.09
CA LEU A 108 3.31 9.44 6.11
C LEU A 108 4.51 8.61 6.57
N GLN A 109 4.69 8.53 7.88
CA GLN A 109 5.67 7.67 8.52
C GLN A 109 5.03 6.90 9.66
N LEU A 110 5.37 5.63 9.79
CA LEU A 110 4.93 4.78 10.88
C LEU A 110 6.06 4.55 11.86
N THR A 111 5.73 4.49 13.14
CA THR A 111 6.65 4.18 14.22
C THR A 111 6.15 2.93 14.94
N ASP A 112 6.99 1.92 15.06
CA ASP A 112 6.71 0.66 15.75
C ASP A 112 5.52 -0.11 15.15
N ALA A 113 5.15 0.21 13.90
CA ALA A 113 4.09 -0.47 13.14
C ALA A 113 4.54 -0.71 11.71
N TYR A 114 4.19 -1.86 11.16
CA TYR A 114 4.45 -2.26 9.79
C TYR A 114 3.18 -2.87 9.21
N ILE A 115 2.79 -2.45 8.01
CA ILE A 115 1.55 -2.90 7.35
C ILE A 115 1.92 -3.71 6.10
N ALA A 116 1.28 -4.85 5.94
CA ALA A 116 1.47 -5.67 4.75
C ALA A 116 0.14 -6.18 4.20
#